data_a9e57e1addf9bfc89e2ecc0344804da1
#
_entry.id   a9e57e1addf9bfc89e2ecc0344804da1
#
_cell.length_a   1.000
_cell.length_b   1.000
_cell.length_c   1.000
_cell.angle_alpha   90.00
_cell.angle_beta   90.00
_cell.angle_gamma   90.00
#
_symmetry.space_group_name_H-M   'P 1'
#
loop_
_entity.id
_entity.type
_entity.pdbx_description
1 polymer ?
#
loop_
_entity_poly.entity_id
_entity_poly.type
_entity_poly.pdbx_seq_one_letter_code
_entity_poly.pdbx_strand_id
1 'polypeptide(L)'
;MNSIKSRSAGVALTGALALASMVLARIPVIERNGLSALTLAIVLGMLVGNWVLGAGESRFTAGIAFGKQTLLRFGIVLYGLRLTFQDIAHVGVAGLLIDTIMLSCTFLLAWWVGTRWFQLDRTTAMLIGAGSAICGAAAVMATDPVVRGRADQVAVAVSTVVVFGTSAIFLYPFLYHLNLEHHLVAMTPGTYGIFAGSTIHEVAQVVAAGRAVGDSAADTAVITKMVRVMMLAPFLLLLSAYLARSDPSEPEVAGVPARAKLTIPWFALWFVAVTALHSAVRLPVAWVSAAVNADTVILAMAMAALGLTTHRSAIGQAGLKPIALGALLFTWLIVGGAVVNTVLEKALS
;
A
#
# COMPACT_ATOMS: atom_id res chain seq x y z
N MET A 1 29.06 -16.26 0.80
CA MET A 1 28.74 -16.73 2.18
C MET A 1 28.16 -15.63 3.07
N ASN A 2 28.64 -14.38 3.00
CA ASN A 2 28.10 -13.27 3.84
C ASN A 2 26.65 -12.86 3.47
N SER A 3 26.25 -12.92 2.22
CA SER A 3 24.89 -12.54 1.75
C SER A 3 23.80 -13.49 2.29
N ILE A 4 24.06 -14.80 2.35
CA ILE A 4 23.11 -15.79 2.86
C ILE A 4 22.92 -15.64 4.38
N LYS A 5 24.02 -15.41 5.12
CA LYS A 5 23.97 -15.19 6.58
C LYS A 5 23.21 -13.89 6.95
N SER A 6 23.41 -12.82 6.16
CA SER A 6 22.69 -11.55 6.35
C SER A 6 21.19 -11.70 6.04
N ARG A 7 20.84 -12.51 5.03
CA ARG A 7 19.45 -12.78 4.69
C ARG A 7 18.72 -13.59 5.76
N SER A 8 19.37 -14.64 6.28
CA SER A 8 18.79 -15.50 7.32
C SER A 8 18.58 -14.76 8.64
N ALA A 9 19.53 -13.90 9.05
CA ALA A 9 19.41 -13.12 10.28
C ALA A 9 18.21 -12.13 10.23
N GLY A 10 18.02 -11.41 9.12
CA GLY A 10 16.89 -10.49 8.98
C GLY A 10 15.54 -11.22 8.89
N VAL A 11 15.49 -12.38 8.23
CA VAL A 11 14.28 -13.23 8.19
C VAL A 11 13.96 -13.77 9.59
N ALA A 12 14.97 -14.22 10.35
CA ALA A 12 14.76 -14.68 11.73
C ALA A 12 14.24 -13.56 12.64
N LEU A 13 14.78 -12.34 12.51
CA LEU A 13 14.32 -11.18 13.26
C LEU A 13 12.84 -10.85 12.94
N THR A 14 12.48 -10.77 11.66
CA THR A 14 11.08 -10.51 11.27
C THR A 14 10.14 -11.62 11.70
N GLY A 15 10.61 -12.89 11.69
CA GLY A 15 9.89 -14.05 12.21
C GLY A 15 9.65 -13.96 13.71
N ALA A 16 10.68 -13.60 14.48
CA ALA A 16 10.56 -13.43 15.94
C ALA A 16 9.56 -12.31 16.29
N LEU A 17 9.62 -11.17 15.59
CA LEU A 17 8.67 -10.05 15.78
C LEU A 17 7.24 -10.44 15.38
N ALA A 18 7.08 -11.20 14.30
CA ALA A 18 5.77 -11.71 13.87
C ALA A 18 5.18 -12.65 14.94
N LEU A 19 5.94 -13.60 15.45
CA LEU A 19 5.48 -14.50 16.51
C LEU A 19 5.12 -13.74 17.78
N ALA A 20 5.98 -12.79 18.21
CA ALA A 20 5.69 -11.93 19.36
C ALA A 20 4.38 -11.15 19.17
N SER A 21 4.14 -10.57 17.97
CA SER A 21 2.91 -9.84 17.67
C SER A 21 1.69 -10.74 17.71
N MET A 22 1.78 -11.97 17.20
CA MET A 22 0.70 -12.94 17.22
C MET A 22 0.34 -13.41 18.64
N VAL A 23 1.35 -13.55 19.52
CA VAL A 23 1.15 -13.87 20.94
C VAL A 23 0.51 -12.69 21.67
N LEU A 24 1.03 -11.47 21.46
CA LEU A 24 0.47 -10.25 22.06
C LEU A 24 -0.97 -9.98 21.63
N ALA A 25 -1.31 -10.23 20.36
CA ALA A 25 -2.66 -10.06 19.86
C ALA A 25 -3.72 -10.92 20.56
N ARG A 26 -3.30 -12.02 21.21
CA ARG A 26 -4.20 -12.89 22.01
C ARG A 26 -4.48 -12.37 23.41
N ILE A 27 -3.83 -11.30 23.86
CA ILE A 27 -4.07 -10.69 25.16
C ILE A 27 -5.42 -9.98 25.12
N PRO A 28 -6.38 -10.30 26.04
CA PRO A 28 -7.75 -9.79 25.96
C PRO A 28 -7.88 -8.26 25.92
N VAL A 29 -6.96 -7.55 26.59
CA VAL A 29 -6.95 -6.07 26.56
C VAL A 29 -6.55 -5.55 25.18
N ILE A 30 -5.62 -6.20 24.50
CA ILE A 30 -5.15 -5.81 23.16
C ILE A 30 -6.23 -6.12 22.13
N GLU A 31 -6.82 -7.31 22.21
CA GLU A 31 -7.90 -7.77 21.35
C GLU A 31 -9.13 -6.83 21.43
N ARG A 32 -9.54 -6.46 22.63
CA ARG A 32 -10.67 -5.52 22.87
C ARG A 32 -10.44 -4.13 22.28
N ASN A 33 -9.17 -3.69 22.17
CA ASN A 33 -8.82 -2.41 21.56
C ASN A 33 -8.63 -2.50 20.03
N GLY A 34 -9.00 -3.62 19.39
CA GLY A 34 -8.94 -3.78 17.92
C GLY A 34 -7.52 -3.84 17.33
N LEU A 35 -6.48 -4.08 18.16
CA LEU A 35 -5.10 -4.17 17.67
C LEU A 35 -4.83 -5.55 17.08
N SER A 36 -4.81 -5.62 15.76
CA SER A 36 -4.52 -6.86 15.04
C SER A 36 -3.03 -7.28 15.19
N ALA A 37 -2.75 -8.57 14.99
CA ALA A 37 -1.37 -9.07 14.98
C ALA A 37 -0.50 -8.35 13.94
N LEU A 38 -1.06 -7.96 12.80
CA LEU A 38 -0.36 -7.23 11.74
C LEU A 38 -0.01 -5.80 12.18
N THR A 39 -0.94 -5.10 12.85
CA THR A 39 -0.70 -3.77 13.42
C THR A 39 0.39 -3.83 14.50
N LEU A 40 0.33 -4.83 15.39
CA LEU A 40 1.36 -5.04 16.40
C LEU A 40 2.73 -5.36 15.80
N ALA A 41 2.78 -6.15 14.72
CA ALA A 41 4.03 -6.47 14.02
C ALA A 41 4.71 -5.20 13.46
N ILE A 42 3.95 -4.29 12.87
CA ILE A 42 4.48 -3.00 12.41
C ILE A 42 4.99 -2.17 13.59
N VAL A 43 4.21 -2.05 14.67
CA VAL A 43 4.61 -1.28 15.86
C VAL A 43 5.90 -1.82 16.46
N LEU A 44 5.96 -3.13 16.71
CA LEU A 44 7.17 -3.78 17.23
C LEU A 44 8.36 -3.57 16.28
N GLY A 45 8.13 -3.70 14.97
CA GLY A 45 9.13 -3.41 13.96
C GLY A 45 9.64 -1.96 14.03
N MET A 46 8.76 -0.97 14.15
CA MET A 46 9.15 0.44 14.30
C MET A 46 9.92 0.70 15.60
N LEU A 47 9.51 0.10 16.71
CA LEU A 47 10.21 0.22 17.97
C LEU A 47 11.63 -0.35 17.87
N VAL A 48 11.75 -1.57 17.37
CA VAL A 48 13.07 -2.23 17.22
C VAL A 48 13.93 -1.51 16.18
N GLY A 49 13.37 -1.09 15.05
CA GLY A 49 14.10 -0.39 14.00
C GLY A 49 14.64 0.98 14.43
N ASN A 50 13.89 1.75 15.23
CA ASN A 50 14.30 3.09 15.63
C ASN A 50 15.13 3.14 16.92
N TRP A 51 14.94 2.20 17.86
CA TRP A 51 15.59 2.25 19.17
C TRP A 51 16.62 1.16 19.42
N VAL A 52 16.55 0.02 18.72
CA VAL A 52 17.47 -1.09 18.96
C VAL A 52 18.51 -1.21 17.84
N LEU A 53 18.08 -1.20 16.57
CA LEU A 53 18.99 -1.42 15.45
C LEU A 53 19.66 -0.13 14.95
N GLY A 54 19.00 1.03 15.07
CA GLY A 54 19.49 2.28 14.49
C GLY A 54 19.58 2.22 12.96
N ALA A 55 20.01 3.32 12.34
CA ALA A 55 20.20 3.39 10.89
C ALA A 55 21.58 2.79 10.53
N GLY A 56 21.72 1.48 10.36
CA GLY A 56 22.99 0.96 9.86
C GLY A 56 23.43 -0.44 10.17
N GLU A 57 22.67 -1.28 10.86
CA GLU A 57 23.07 -2.68 11.02
C GLU A 57 22.92 -3.48 9.72
N SER A 58 24.00 -3.52 8.92
CA SER A 58 24.06 -4.17 7.61
C SER A 58 23.71 -5.67 7.61
N ARG A 59 23.87 -6.32 8.74
CA ARG A 59 23.65 -7.79 8.85
C ARG A 59 22.18 -8.20 8.72
N PHE A 60 21.22 -7.32 8.99
CA PHE A 60 19.79 -7.62 8.89
C PHE A 60 19.15 -7.09 7.60
N THR A 61 19.78 -6.14 6.92
CA THR A 61 19.22 -5.37 5.79
C THR A 61 18.70 -6.26 4.67
N ALA A 62 19.46 -7.28 4.26
CA ALA A 62 19.06 -8.16 3.14
C ALA A 62 17.83 -9.02 3.49
N GLY A 63 17.72 -9.49 4.75
CA GLY A 63 16.57 -10.25 5.22
C GLY A 63 15.34 -9.40 5.42
N ILE A 64 15.48 -8.18 5.94
CA ILE A 64 14.40 -7.21 6.09
C ILE A 64 13.86 -6.80 4.70
N ALA A 65 14.74 -6.52 3.73
CA ALA A 65 14.34 -6.23 2.35
C ALA A 65 13.58 -7.40 1.70
N PHE A 66 14.03 -8.63 1.94
CA PHE A 66 13.33 -9.83 1.50
C PHE A 66 11.93 -9.94 2.12
N GLY A 67 11.79 -9.68 3.42
CA GLY A 67 10.50 -9.65 4.13
C GLY A 67 9.55 -8.61 3.53
N LYS A 68 10.04 -7.38 3.40
CA LYS A 68 9.26 -6.24 2.89
C LYS A 68 8.81 -6.41 1.43
N GLN A 69 9.61 -7.06 0.57
CA GLN A 69 9.32 -7.14 -0.87
C GLN A 69 8.81 -8.53 -1.28
N THR A 70 9.56 -9.59 -0.96
CA THR A 70 9.25 -10.93 -1.45
C THR A 70 8.17 -11.59 -0.63
N LEU A 71 8.29 -11.60 0.72
CA LEU A 71 7.28 -12.22 1.57
C LEU A 71 5.95 -11.48 1.48
N LEU A 72 5.96 -10.14 1.41
CA LEU A 72 4.74 -9.37 1.22
C LEU A 72 4.01 -9.77 -0.06
N ARG A 73 4.70 -9.79 -1.19
CA ARG A 73 4.09 -10.15 -2.49
C ARG A 73 3.57 -11.59 -2.47
N PHE A 74 4.32 -12.50 -1.88
CA PHE A 74 3.93 -13.90 -1.75
C PHE A 74 2.71 -14.06 -0.83
N GLY A 75 2.68 -13.37 0.32
CA GLY A 75 1.52 -13.33 1.21
C GLY A 75 0.28 -12.78 0.48
N ILE A 76 0.41 -11.69 -0.30
CA ILE A 76 -0.71 -11.16 -1.08
C ILE A 76 -1.22 -12.19 -2.10
N VAL A 77 -0.34 -12.94 -2.76
CA VAL A 77 -0.75 -14.02 -3.69
C VAL A 77 -1.53 -15.10 -2.94
N LEU A 78 -1.02 -15.56 -1.79
CA LEU A 78 -1.71 -16.55 -0.95
C LEU A 78 -3.04 -16.02 -0.38
N TYR A 79 -3.13 -14.72 -0.12
CA TYR A 79 -4.37 -14.08 0.33
C TYR A 79 -5.54 -14.34 -0.64
N GLY A 80 -5.25 -14.54 -1.92
CA GLY A 80 -6.25 -14.95 -2.92
C GLY A 80 -7.00 -16.25 -2.57
N LEU A 81 -6.44 -17.14 -1.72
CA LEU A 81 -7.14 -18.32 -1.22
C LEU A 81 -8.22 -18.01 -0.17
N ARG A 82 -8.30 -16.78 0.36
CA ARG A 82 -9.37 -16.34 1.27
C ARG A 82 -10.61 -15.87 0.52
N LEU A 83 -10.46 -15.58 -0.77
CA LEU A 83 -11.41 -14.84 -1.57
C LEU A 83 -11.98 -15.70 -2.70
N THR A 84 -13.17 -15.32 -3.15
CA THR A 84 -13.86 -15.92 -4.30
C THR A 84 -14.13 -14.86 -5.36
N PHE A 85 -14.49 -15.28 -6.57
CA PHE A 85 -14.95 -14.35 -7.60
C PHE A 85 -16.21 -13.58 -7.22
N GLN A 86 -17.05 -14.16 -6.38
CA GLN A 86 -18.23 -13.50 -5.85
C GLN A 86 -17.84 -12.30 -4.99
N ASP A 87 -16.80 -12.42 -4.14
CA ASP A 87 -16.29 -11.33 -3.34
C ASP A 87 -15.71 -10.21 -4.22
N ILE A 88 -15.00 -10.57 -5.30
CA ILE A 88 -14.51 -9.59 -6.28
C ILE A 88 -15.69 -8.90 -7.00
N ALA A 89 -16.73 -9.65 -7.36
CA ALA A 89 -17.91 -9.11 -8.01
C ALA A 89 -18.68 -8.12 -7.11
N HIS A 90 -18.66 -8.31 -5.79
CA HIS A 90 -19.26 -7.36 -4.84
C HIS A 90 -18.58 -5.98 -4.83
N VAL A 91 -17.25 -5.92 -5.02
CA VAL A 91 -16.54 -4.63 -5.21
C VAL A 91 -16.89 -4.01 -6.57
N GLY A 92 -17.02 -4.86 -7.60
CA GLY A 92 -17.63 -4.61 -8.89
C GLY A 92 -17.28 -3.30 -9.59
N VAL A 93 -18.22 -2.81 -10.39
CA VAL A 93 -18.09 -1.58 -11.18
C VAL A 93 -17.98 -0.34 -10.27
N ALA A 94 -18.64 -0.35 -9.10
CA ALA A 94 -18.58 0.75 -8.16
C ALA A 94 -17.14 0.97 -7.65
N GLY A 95 -16.46 -0.09 -7.22
CA GLY A 95 -15.07 -0.01 -6.78
C GLY A 95 -14.12 0.46 -7.89
N LEU A 96 -14.32 -0.02 -9.13
CA LEU A 96 -13.53 0.42 -10.28
C LEU A 96 -13.71 1.91 -10.58
N LEU A 97 -14.94 2.43 -10.51
CA LEU A 97 -15.24 3.84 -10.71
C LEU A 97 -14.64 4.70 -9.59
N ILE A 98 -14.79 4.28 -8.33
CA ILE A 98 -14.18 4.94 -7.18
C ILE A 98 -12.66 5.02 -7.38
N ASP A 99 -12.01 3.90 -7.69
CA ASP A 99 -10.56 3.86 -7.89
C ASP A 99 -10.11 4.75 -9.07
N THR A 100 -10.86 4.77 -10.17
CA THR A 100 -10.56 5.62 -11.33
C THR A 100 -10.63 7.10 -10.97
N ILE A 101 -11.67 7.52 -10.26
CA ILE A 101 -11.85 8.90 -9.81
C ILE A 101 -10.76 9.27 -8.81
N MET A 102 -10.55 8.43 -7.79
CA MET A 102 -9.56 8.70 -6.74
C MET A 102 -8.14 8.76 -7.29
N LEU A 103 -7.77 7.85 -8.20
CA LEU A 103 -6.47 7.85 -8.86
C LEU A 103 -6.28 9.14 -9.67
N SER A 104 -7.24 9.45 -10.54
CA SER A 104 -7.14 10.60 -11.46
C SER A 104 -7.12 11.92 -10.70
N CYS A 105 -8.06 12.12 -9.77
CA CYS A 105 -8.15 13.34 -8.97
C CYS A 105 -6.91 13.53 -8.07
N THR A 106 -6.45 12.46 -7.42
CA THR A 106 -5.28 12.55 -6.52
C THR A 106 -4.01 12.89 -7.31
N PHE A 107 -3.79 12.26 -8.47
CA PHE A 107 -2.63 12.54 -9.31
C PHE A 107 -2.66 13.97 -9.87
N LEU A 108 -3.80 14.39 -10.42
CA LEU A 108 -3.95 15.74 -10.97
C LEU A 108 -3.83 16.81 -9.89
N LEU A 109 -4.42 16.58 -8.72
CA LEU A 109 -4.31 17.48 -7.56
C LEU A 109 -2.85 17.60 -7.10
N ALA A 110 -2.13 16.47 -6.98
CA ALA A 110 -0.72 16.46 -6.62
C ALA A 110 0.14 17.26 -7.60
N TRP A 111 -0.08 17.02 -8.88
CA TRP A 111 0.66 17.73 -9.92
C TRP A 111 0.35 19.23 -9.91
N TRP A 112 -0.92 19.61 -9.92
CA TRP A 112 -1.33 21.01 -9.97
C TRP A 112 -0.95 21.79 -8.70
N VAL A 113 -1.31 21.29 -7.52
CA VAL A 113 -1.00 21.94 -6.23
C VAL A 113 0.51 21.90 -5.95
N GLY A 114 1.16 20.76 -6.24
CA GLY A 114 2.60 20.60 -6.04
C GLY A 114 3.40 21.63 -6.83
N THR A 115 3.06 21.84 -8.09
CA THR A 115 3.79 22.79 -8.95
C THR A 115 3.37 24.24 -8.71
N ARG A 116 2.07 24.54 -8.51
CA ARG A 116 1.57 25.93 -8.41
C ARG A 116 1.69 26.52 -7.02
N TRP A 117 1.34 25.76 -5.99
CA TRP A 117 1.29 26.29 -4.62
C TRP A 117 2.57 26.01 -3.85
N PHE A 118 3.07 24.75 -3.91
CA PHE A 118 4.29 24.38 -3.21
C PHE A 118 5.55 24.65 -4.00
N GLN A 119 5.43 25.02 -5.29
CA GLN A 119 6.57 25.31 -6.18
C GLN A 119 7.61 24.17 -6.18
N LEU A 120 7.11 22.94 -6.15
CA LEU A 120 7.92 21.76 -6.36
C LEU A 120 8.21 21.63 -7.86
N ASP A 121 9.33 21.03 -8.18
CA ASP A 121 9.59 20.64 -9.57
C ASP A 121 8.53 19.62 -10.04
N ARG A 122 8.26 19.63 -11.35
CA ARG A 122 7.20 18.84 -11.97
C ARG A 122 7.38 17.34 -11.70
N THR A 123 8.62 16.85 -11.76
CA THR A 123 8.95 15.43 -11.58
C THR A 123 8.67 15.00 -10.15
N THR A 124 9.11 15.75 -9.14
CA THR A 124 8.81 15.46 -7.72
C THR A 124 7.30 15.44 -7.45
N ALA A 125 6.56 16.44 -7.97
CA ALA A 125 5.10 16.49 -7.80
C ALA A 125 4.40 15.29 -8.46
N MET A 126 4.83 14.87 -9.67
CA MET A 126 4.30 13.68 -10.34
C MET A 126 4.64 12.38 -9.60
N LEU A 127 5.85 12.24 -9.06
CA LEU A 127 6.25 11.06 -8.29
C LEU A 127 5.45 10.94 -6.99
N ILE A 128 5.28 12.03 -6.23
CA ILE A 128 4.44 12.05 -5.02
C ILE A 128 2.98 11.75 -5.39
N GLY A 129 2.51 12.33 -6.49
CA GLY A 129 1.16 12.11 -7.01
C GLY A 129 0.90 10.66 -7.37
N ALA A 130 1.77 10.03 -8.15
CA ALA A 130 1.66 8.63 -8.53
C ALA A 130 1.70 7.70 -7.31
N GLY A 131 2.61 7.98 -6.37
CA GLY A 131 2.70 7.22 -5.11
C GLY A 131 1.42 7.31 -4.28
N SER A 132 0.90 8.52 -4.08
CA SER A 132 -0.33 8.76 -3.31
C SER A 132 -1.58 8.24 -4.04
N ALA A 133 -1.58 8.33 -5.37
CA ALA A 133 -2.73 7.94 -6.18
C ALA A 133 -2.88 6.44 -6.40
N ILE A 134 -1.84 5.62 -6.33
CA ILE A 134 -1.91 4.22 -6.74
C ILE A 134 -1.51 3.26 -5.62
N CYS A 135 -0.20 3.02 -5.43
CA CYS A 135 0.27 1.99 -4.49
C CYS A 135 1.58 2.35 -3.77
N GLY A 136 1.73 3.61 -3.37
CA GLY A 136 2.85 4.04 -2.55
C GLY A 136 4.19 3.98 -3.26
N ALA A 137 5.21 3.50 -2.57
CA ALA A 137 6.57 3.43 -3.07
C ALA A 137 6.70 2.64 -4.39
N ALA A 138 5.89 1.59 -4.59
CA ALA A 138 5.91 0.80 -5.82
C ALA A 138 5.51 1.64 -7.05
N ALA A 139 4.49 2.51 -6.91
CA ALA A 139 4.07 3.41 -7.97
C ALA A 139 5.12 4.51 -8.23
N VAL A 140 5.75 5.05 -7.19
CA VAL A 140 6.89 5.99 -7.35
C VAL A 140 7.98 5.37 -8.19
N MET A 141 8.45 4.16 -7.83
CA MET A 141 9.51 3.44 -8.53
C MET A 141 9.15 3.06 -9.98
N ALA A 142 7.87 2.76 -10.23
CA ALA A 142 7.39 2.45 -11.58
C ALA A 142 7.22 3.69 -12.45
N THR A 143 6.92 4.85 -11.84
CA THR A 143 6.75 6.13 -12.54
C THR A 143 8.09 6.81 -12.82
N ASP A 144 9.11 6.56 -11.99
CA ASP A 144 10.45 7.14 -12.12
C ASP A 144 11.02 7.05 -13.55
N PRO A 145 11.10 5.88 -14.22
CA PRO A 145 11.63 5.79 -15.59
C PRO A 145 10.81 6.57 -16.61
N VAL A 146 9.52 6.82 -16.35
CA VAL A 146 8.62 7.56 -17.24
C VAL A 146 8.86 9.07 -17.13
N VAL A 147 9.02 9.58 -15.90
CA VAL A 147 9.24 11.01 -15.63
C VAL A 147 10.71 11.39 -15.55
N ARG A 148 11.63 10.41 -15.69
CA ARG A 148 13.09 10.57 -15.61
C ARG A 148 13.53 11.27 -14.32
N GLY A 149 13.07 10.75 -13.18
CA GLY A 149 13.34 11.30 -11.86
C GLY A 149 14.81 11.16 -11.47
N ARG A 150 15.33 12.13 -10.71
CA ARG A 150 16.63 11.97 -10.04
C ARG A 150 16.46 11.17 -8.76
N ALA A 151 17.53 10.52 -8.32
CA ALA A 151 17.51 9.67 -7.13
C ALA A 151 17.04 10.42 -5.86
N ASP A 152 17.39 11.71 -5.73
CA ASP A 152 16.91 12.56 -4.61
C ASP A 152 15.40 12.80 -4.67
N GLN A 153 14.83 13.04 -5.86
CA GLN A 153 13.39 13.25 -6.06
C GLN A 153 12.59 11.97 -5.75
N VAL A 154 13.11 10.82 -6.20
CA VAL A 154 12.53 9.50 -5.90
C VAL A 154 12.56 9.24 -4.39
N ALA A 155 13.68 9.49 -3.71
CA ALA A 155 13.81 9.31 -2.28
C ALA A 155 12.83 10.20 -1.50
N VAL A 156 12.68 11.46 -1.88
CA VAL A 156 11.72 12.41 -1.30
C VAL A 156 10.28 11.91 -1.48
N ALA A 157 9.91 11.49 -2.70
CA ALA A 157 8.56 10.99 -2.97
C ALA A 157 8.26 9.70 -2.17
N VAL A 158 9.19 8.74 -2.14
CA VAL A 158 9.04 7.51 -1.34
C VAL A 158 8.90 7.84 0.14
N SER A 159 9.75 8.72 0.68
CA SER A 159 9.66 9.11 2.09
C SER A 159 8.30 9.74 2.43
N THR A 160 7.79 10.62 1.55
CA THR A 160 6.49 11.26 1.73
C THR A 160 5.35 10.23 1.80
N VAL A 161 5.27 9.33 0.82
CA VAL A 161 4.18 8.33 0.79
C VAL A 161 4.28 7.29 1.92
N VAL A 162 5.49 6.97 2.37
CA VAL A 162 5.70 6.07 3.51
C VAL A 162 5.20 6.71 4.82
N VAL A 163 5.48 7.99 5.05
CA VAL A 163 5.02 8.71 6.25
C VAL A 163 3.50 8.68 6.35
N PHE A 164 2.80 9.13 5.31
CA PHE A 164 1.33 9.21 5.34
C PHE A 164 0.67 7.82 5.25
N GLY A 165 1.25 6.91 4.49
CA GLY A 165 0.76 5.55 4.43
C GLY A 165 0.89 4.81 5.77
N THR A 166 1.98 5.00 6.50
CA THR A 166 2.12 4.43 7.85
C THR A 166 1.13 5.06 8.83
N SER A 167 0.92 6.38 8.74
CA SER A 167 -0.10 7.07 9.55
C SER A 167 -1.50 6.53 9.28
N ALA A 168 -1.80 6.16 8.03
CA ALA A 168 -3.09 5.60 7.64
C ALA A 168 -3.45 4.30 8.38
N ILE A 169 -2.47 3.46 8.72
CA ILE A 169 -2.70 2.18 9.42
C ILE A 169 -3.44 2.39 10.74
N PHE A 170 -3.16 3.50 11.41
CA PHE A 170 -3.75 3.83 12.71
C PHE A 170 -4.95 4.77 12.56
N LEU A 171 -4.84 5.78 11.69
CA LEU A 171 -5.85 6.81 11.57
C LEU A 171 -7.16 6.28 10.98
N TYR A 172 -7.11 5.41 9.96
CA TYR A 172 -8.33 4.91 9.32
C TYR A 172 -9.20 4.04 10.24
N PRO A 173 -8.66 3.05 10.96
CA PRO A 173 -9.45 2.32 11.95
C PRO A 173 -9.96 3.21 13.07
N PHE A 174 -9.16 4.17 13.53
CA PHE A 174 -9.60 5.16 14.53
C PHE A 174 -10.80 5.98 14.02
N LEU A 175 -10.73 6.49 12.79
CA LEU A 175 -11.85 7.22 12.18
C LEU A 175 -13.10 6.34 12.00
N TYR A 176 -12.92 5.07 11.68
CA TYR A 176 -14.02 4.11 11.59
C TYR A 176 -14.72 3.93 12.95
N HIS A 177 -13.97 3.71 14.02
CA HIS A 177 -14.53 3.58 15.37
C HIS A 177 -15.20 4.87 15.83
N LEU A 178 -14.58 6.02 15.58
CA LEU A 178 -15.17 7.33 15.87
C LEU A 178 -16.49 7.54 15.11
N ASN A 179 -16.54 7.09 13.85
CA ASN A 179 -17.76 7.14 13.05
C ASN A 179 -18.88 6.22 13.61
N LEU A 180 -18.53 5.05 14.16
CA LEU A 180 -19.50 4.18 14.82
C LEU A 180 -20.13 4.82 16.06
N GLU A 181 -19.34 5.60 16.83
CA GLU A 181 -19.84 6.31 18.03
C GLU A 181 -20.73 7.51 17.68
N HIS A 182 -20.35 8.26 16.63
CA HIS A 182 -21.02 9.53 16.29
C HIS A 182 -21.99 9.44 15.10
N HIS A 183 -22.07 8.29 14.42
CA HIS A 183 -22.95 8.06 13.27
C HIS A 183 -22.85 9.14 12.16
N LEU A 184 -21.64 9.62 11.86
CA LEU A 184 -21.41 10.71 10.91
C LEU A 184 -21.71 10.29 9.46
N VAL A 185 -21.37 9.04 9.12
CA VAL A 185 -21.60 8.45 7.79
C VAL A 185 -22.08 7.01 7.98
N ALA A 186 -23.07 6.58 7.20
CA ALA A 186 -23.45 5.17 7.15
C ALA A 186 -22.30 4.36 6.56
N MET A 187 -21.59 3.59 7.37
CA MET A 187 -20.41 2.85 6.95
C MET A 187 -20.42 1.44 7.54
N THR A 188 -20.56 0.45 6.69
CA THR A 188 -20.41 -0.97 7.04
C THR A 188 -18.94 -1.38 6.98
N PRO A 189 -18.53 -2.54 7.55
CA PRO A 189 -17.17 -3.05 7.34
C PRO A 189 -16.79 -3.19 5.86
N GLY A 190 -17.72 -3.58 4.98
CA GLY A 190 -17.51 -3.67 3.54
C GLY A 190 -17.26 -2.32 2.89
N THR A 191 -18.09 -1.32 3.16
CA THR A 191 -17.91 0.05 2.60
C THR A 191 -16.66 0.73 3.17
N TYR A 192 -16.31 0.48 4.44
CA TYR A 192 -15.00 0.85 4.98
C TYR A 192 -13.86 0.17 4.19
N GLY A 193 -14.02 -1.09 3.83
CA GLY A 193 -13.04 -1.82 3.02
C GLY A 193 -12.80 -1.15 1.66
N ILE A 194 -13.87 -0.77 0.94
CA ILE A 194 -13.75 -0.02 -0.33
C ILE A 194 -13.04 1.32 -0.09
N PHE A 195 -13.46 2.07 0.92
CA PHE A 195 -12.84 3.35 1.27
C PHE A 195 -11.35 3.19 1.60
N ALA A 196 -10.97 2.25 2.47
CA ALA A 196 -9.58 2.01 2.84
C ALA A 196 -8.74 1.51 1.66
N GLY A 197 -9.26 0.59 0.85
CA GLY A 197 -8.60 0.07 -0.36
C GLY A 197 -8.35 1.13 -1.41
N SER A 198 -9.34 2.02 -1.62
CA SER A 198 -9.28 3.10 -2.61
C SER A 198 -8.48 4.33 -2.16
N THR A 199 -8.05 4.44 -0.90
CA THR A 199 -7.43 5.67 -0.38
C THR A 199 -6.12 5.46 0.36
N ILE A 200 -5.88 4.35 1.05
CA ILE A 200 -4.60 4.06 1.70
C ILE A 200 -3.51 3.78 0.65
N HIS A 201 -2.27 4.16 0.91
CA HIS A 201 -1.19 4.16 -0.07
C HIS A 201 -0.74 2.75 -0.48
N GLU A 202 -0.34 1.89 0.46
CA GLU A 202 0.27 0.59 0.15
C GLU A 202 -0.62 -0.59 0.53
N VAL A 203 -0.49 -1.70 -0.20
CA VAL A 203 -1.24 -2.94 0.05
C VAL A 203 -1.04 -3.44 1.47
N ALA A 204 0.21 -3.42 1.96
CA ALA A 204 0.54 -3.81 3.33
C ALA A 204 -0.26 -3.02 4.37
N GLN A 205 -0.35 -1.71 4.18
CA GLN A 205 -1.05 -0.80 5.07
C GLN A 205 -2.57 -1.02 5.00
N VAL A 206 -3.10 -1.31 3.81
CA VAL A 206 -4.52 -1.67 3.59
C VAL A 206 -4.87 -2.94 4.36
N VAL A 207 -4.04 -3.98 4.26
CA VAL A 207 -4.26 -5.25 5.00
C VAL A 207 -4.27 -4.99 6.51
N ALA A 208 -3.31 -4.20 7.01
CA ALA A 208 -3.21 -3.90 8.43
C ALA A 208 -4.41 -3.08 8.95
N ALA A 209 -4.80 -2.02 8.21
CA ALA A 209 -5.94 -1.17 8.56
C ALA A 209 -7.28 -1.92 8.45
N GLY A 210 -7.43 -2.78 7.42
CA GLY A 210 -8.61 -3.62 7.26
C GLY A 210 -8.77 -4.63 8.41
N ARG A 211 -7.69 -5.32 8.77
CA ARG A 211 -7.67 -6.29 9.88
C ARG A 211 -7.96 -5.66 11.24
N ALA A 212 -7.63 -4.40 11.44
CA ALA A 212 -7.97 -3.68 12.66
C ALA A 212 -9.48 -3.45 12.83
N VAL A 213 -10.25 -3.49 11.72
CA VAL A 213 -11.71 -3.38 11.74
C VAL A 213 -12.38 -4.76 11.70
N GLY A 214 -11.83 -5.70 10.92
CA GLY A 214 -12.31 -7.07 10.84
C GLY A 214 -12.00 -7.75 9.51
N ASP A 215 -12.32 -9.03 9.42
CA ASP A 215 -11.99 -9.86 8.25
C ASP A 215 -12.70 -9.36 6.99
N SER A 216 -14.00 -9.12 7.04
CA SER A 216 -14.78 -8.60 5.91
C SER A 216 -14.25 -7.26 5.39
N ALA A 217 -13.85 -6.36 6.29
CA ALA A 217 -13.24 -5.09 5.93
C ALA A 217 -11.89 -5.29 5.24
N ALA A 218 -11.06 -6.20 5.74
CA ALA A 218 -9.76 -6.51 5.16
C ALA A 218 -9.89 -7.13 3.77
N ASP A 219 -10.80 -8.09 3.60
CA ASP A 219 -11.02 -8.78 2.33
C ASP A 219 -11.46 -7.80 1.25
N THR A 220 -12.47 -6.97 1.52
CA THR A 220 -12.94 -5.93 0.59
C THR A 220 -11.85 -4.89 0.29
N ALA A 221 -11.10 -4.48 1.31
CA ALA A 221 -10.02 -3.49 1.14
C ALA A 221 -8.88 -4.03 0.25
N VAL A 222 -8.51 -5.30 0.41
CA VAL A 222 -7.49 -5.94 -0.42
C VAL A 222 -7.96 -6.07 -1.87
N ILE A 223 -9.20 -6.50 -2.11
CA ILE A 223 -9.76 -6.60 -3.46
C ILE A 223 -9.72 -5.23 -4.15
N THR A 224 -10.27 -4.20 -3.52
CA THR A 224 -10.28 -2.83 -4.05
C THR A 224 -8.86 -2.36 -4.35
N LYS A 225 -7.92 -2.58 -3.42
CA LYS A 225 -6.53 -2.21 -3.63
C LYS A 225 -5.86 -2.96 -4.76
N MET A 226 -6.19 -4.24 -4.99
CA MET A 226 -5.65 -5.01 -6.11
C MET A 226 -6.13 -4.46 -7.45
N VAL A 227 -7.41 -4.07 -7.56
CA VAL A 227 -7.95 -3.38 -8.74
C VAL A 227 -7.14 -2.11 -9.02
N ARG A 228 -6.91 -1.28 -8.00
CA ARG A 228 -6.13 -0.04 -8.13
C ARG A 228 -4.67 -0.28 -8.53
N VAL A 229 -4.02 -1.32 -8.00
CA VAL A 229 -2.65 -1.70 -8.39
C VAL A 229 -2.58 -2.12 -9.87
N MET A 230 -3.59 -2.82 -10.37
CA MET A 230 -3.65 -3.18 -11.80
C MET A 230 -3.80 -1.94 -12.70
N MET A 231 -4.40 -0.85 -12.22
CA MET A 231 -4.50 0.41 -12.95
C MET A 231 -3.15 1.14 -13.14
N LEU A 232 -2.08 0.70 -12.47
CA LEU A 232 -0.73 1.24 -12.66
C LEU A 232 -0.27 1.15 -14.12
N ALA A 233 -0.52 0.02 -14.78
CA ALA A 233 -0.08 -0.20 -16.16
C ALA A 233 -0.73 0.79 -17.14
N PRO A 234 -2.08 0.92 -17.23
CA PRO A 234 -2.70 1.90 -18.10
C PRO A 234 -2.35 3.34 -17.70
N PHE A 235 -2.20 3.65 -16.40
CA PHE A 235 -1.76 4.96 -15.95
C PHE A 235 -0.37 5.33 -16.51
N LEU A 236 0.62 4.43 -16.43
CA LEU A 236 1.96 4.67 -16.96
C LEU A 236 1.97 4.87 -18.47
N LEU A 237 1.13 4.13 -19.21
CA LEU A 237 0.96 4.32 -20.65
C LEU A 237 0.39 5.70 -20.98
N LEU A 238 -0.66 6.13 -20.28
CA LEU A 238 -1.26 7.44 -20.47
C LEU A 238 -0.28 8.57 -20.11
N LEU A 239 0.43 8.43 -18.98
CA LEU A 239 1.43 9.41 -18.55
C LEU A 239 2.58 9.50 -19.56
N SER A 240 3.10 8.37 -20.04
CA SER A 240 4.16 8.33 -21.06
C SER A 240 3.71 8.99 -22.35
N ALA A 241 2.50 8.68 -22.84
CA ALA A 241 1.93 9.29 -24.04
C ALA A 241 1.72 10.82 -23.90
N TYR A 242 1.31 11.26 -22.70
CA TYR A 242 1.16 12.67 -22.39
C TYR A 242 2.50 13.42 -22.42
N LEU A 243 3.55 12.85 -21.77
CA LEU A 243 4.87 13.47 -21.70
C LEU A 243 5.53 13.53 -23.08
N ALA A 244 5.40 12.48 -23.89
CA ALA A 244 5.92 12.45 -25.27
C ALA A 244 5.31 13.54 -26.17
N ARG A 245 4.06 13.96 -25.92
CA ARG A 245 3.40 15.05 -26.65
C ARG A 245 3.79 16.44 -26.15
N SER A 246 4.17 16.54 -24.88
CA SER A 246 4.44 17.84 -24.24
C SER A 246 5.84 18.39 -24.54
N ASP A 247 6.78 17.56 -24.98
CA ASP A 247 8.15 17.98 -25.33
C ASP A 247 8.64 17.26 -26.59
N PRO A 248 8.27 17.75 -27.78
CA PRO A 248 8.70 17.18 -29.05
C PRO A 248 10.19 17.39 -29.38
N SER A 249 10.90 18.22 -28.59
CA SER A 249 12.22 18.74 -28.93
C SER A 249 13.37 18.02 -28.20
N GLU A 250 13.11 17.09 -27.29
CA GLU A 250 14.20 16.28 -26.73
C GLU A 250 14.58 15.14 -27.69
N PRO A 251 15.85 15.11 -28.16
CA PRO A 251 16.33 14.04 -29.02
C PRO A 251 16.20 12.70 -28.29
N GLU A 252 15.73 11.68 -28.99
CA GLU A 252 15.86 10.28 -28.55
C GLU A 252 17.34 10.04 -28.18
N VAL A 253 17.61 9.95 -26.88
CA VAL A 253 18.94 9.57 -26.42
C VAL A 253 19.16 8.15 -26.89
N ALA A 254 20.05 8.00 -27.90
CA ALA A 254 20.43 6.72 -28.49
C ALA A 254 20.84 5.74 -27.38
N GLY A 255 20.03 4.67 -27.17
CA GLY A 255 20.29 3.63 -26.19
C GLY A 255 19.28 3.52 -25.05
N VAL A 256 18.36 4.46 -24.89
CA VAL A 256 17.22 4.30 -23.98
C VAL A 256 16.04 3.81 -24.82
N PRO A 257 15.49 2.59 -24.60
CA PRO A 257 14.35 2.13 -25.37
C PRO A 257 13.20 3.13 -25.21
N ALA A 258 12.65 3.61 -26.33
CA ALA A 258 11.50 4.53 -26.41
C ALA A 258 10.21 3.99 -25.75
N ARG A 259 10.26 2.77 -25.22
CA ARG A 259 9.23 2.11 -24.41
C ARG A 259 9.71 2.06 -22.97
N ALA A 260 9.20 2.97 -22.11
CA ALA A 260 9.24 2.74 -20.67
C ALA A 260 8.87 1.27 -20.43
N LYS A 261 9.77 0.49 -19.80
CA LYS A 261 9.46 -0.92 -19.47
C LYS A 261 8.22 -0.93 -18.62
N LEU A 262 7.11 -1.37 -19.21
CA LEU A 262 5.83 -1.48 -18.51
C LEU A 262 6.04 -2.37 -17.29
N THR A 263 5.96 -1.78 -16.11
CA THR A 263 6.11 -2.54 -14.86
C THR A 263 4.79 -3.21 -14.56
N ILE A 264 4.67 -4.48 -14.99
CA ILE A 264 3.48 -5.29 -14.71
C ILE A 264 3.55 -5.76 -13.26
N PRO A 265 2.55 -5.49 -12.43
CA PRO A 265 2.50 -5.97 -11.05
C PRO A 265 2.11 -7.45 -11.00
N TRP A 266 3.05 -8.34 -11.34
CA TRP A 266 2.84 -9.79 -11.47
C TRP A 266 2.16 -10.42 -10.25
N PHE A 267 2.46 -9.92 -9.04
CA PHE A 267 1.83 -10.44 -7.82
C PHE A 267 0.32 -10.19 -7.79
N ALA A 268 -0.18 -9.09 -8.38
CA ALA A 268 -1.61 -8.82 -8.47
C ALA A 268 -2.30 -9.77 -9.48
N LEU A 269 -1.63 -10.09 -10.60
CA LEU A 269 -2.13 -11.09 -11.55
C LEU A 269 -2.18 -12.48 -10.92
N TRP A 270 -1.13 -12.87 -10.18
CA TRP A 270 -1.11 -14.13 -9.45
C TRP A 270 -2.16 -14.19 -8.35
N PHE A 271 -2.43 -13.08 -7.65
CA PHE A 271 -3.53 -12.98 -6.69
C PHE A 271 -4.87 -13.32 -7.36
N VAL A 272 -5.17 -12.70 -8.52
CA VAL A 272 -6.40 -13.00 -9.27
C VAL A 272 -6.43 -14.46 -9.73
N ALA A 273 -5.31 -15.00 -10.22
CA ALA A 273 -5.24 -16.39 -10.67
C ALA A 273 -5.49 -17.39 -9.52
N VAL A 274 -4.94 -17.12 -8.32
CA VAL A 274 -5.17 -17.96 -7.13
C VAL A 274 -6.62 -17.87 -6.66
N THR A 275 -7.22 -16.67 -6.66
CA THR A 275 -8.65 -16.48 -6.37
C THR A 275 -9.53 -17.21 -7.38
N ALA A 276 -9.16 -17.16 -8.67
CA ALA A 276 -9.83 -17.90 -9.73
C ALA A 276 -9.79 -19.43 -9.49
N LEU A 277 -8.60 -19.94 -9.19
CA LEU A 277 -8.39 -21.35 -8.87
C LEU A 277 -9.25 -21.77 -7.67
N HIS A 278 -9.23 -21.00 -6.58
CA HIS A 278 -10.03 -21.28 -5.39
C HIS A 278 -11.54 -21.25 -5.66
N SER A 279 -11.99 -20.35 -6.55
CA SER A 279 -13.40 -20.25 -6.94
C SER A 279 -13.85 -21.38 -7.87
N ALA A 280 -12.96 -21.86 -8.76
CA ALA A 280 -13.28 -22.89 -9.75
C ALA A 280 -13.13 -24.32 -9.23
N VAL A 281 -12.21 -24.54 -8.28
CA VAL A 281 -11.85 -25.86 -7.75
C VAL A 281 -12.16 -25.93 -6.26
N ARG A 282 -12.92 -26.95 -5.85
CA ARG A 282 -13.15 -27.21 -4.41
C ARG A 282 -11.87 -27.79 -3.79
N LEU A 283 -11.02 -26.93 -3.28
CA LEU A 283 -9.81 -27.35 -2.57
C LEU A 283 -10.17 -27.97 -1.22
N PRO A 284 -9.42 -28.98 -0.74
CA PRO A 284 -9.62 -29.53 0.60
C PRO A 284 -9.49 -28.45 1.67
N VAL A 285 -10.45 -28.37 2.58
CA VAL A 285 -10.50 -27.34 3.65
C VAL A 285 -9.22 -27.32 4.48
N ALA A 286 -8.61 -28.48 4.75
CA ALA A 286 -7.36 -28.57 5.49
C ALA A 286 -6.19 -27.87 4.79
N TRP A 287 -6.14 -27.92 3.45
CA TRP A 287 -5.09 -27.25 2.68
C TRP A 287 -5.29 -25.74 2.65
N VAL A 288 -6.53 -25.30 2.44
CA VAL A 288 -6.88 -23.88 2.46
C VAL A 288 -6.58 -23.29 3.84
N SER A 289 -7.01 -23.94 4.92
CA SER A 289 -6.74 -23.45 6.28
C SER A 289 -5.25 -23.40 6.62
N ALA A 290 -4.47 -24.40 6.21
CA ALA A 290 -3.01 -24.40 6.39
C ALA A 290 -2.35 -23.25 5.62
N ALA A 291 -2.77 -23.03 4.36
CA ALA A 291 -2.25 -21.92 3.55
C ALA A 291 -2.63 -20.55 4.12
N VAL A 292 -3.87 -20.38 4.60
CA VAL A 292 -4.36 -19.16 5.26
C VAL A 292 -3.60 -18.87 6.56
N ASN A 293 -3.29 -19.89 7.36
CA ASN A 293 -2.47 -19.74 8.55
C ASN A 293 -1.02 -19.35 8.22
N ALA A 294 -0.43 -19.99 7.20
CA ALA A 294 0.90 -19.64 6.70
C ALA A 294 0.94 -18.20 6.17
N ASP A 295 -0.09 -17.80 5.40
CA ASP A 295 -0.27 -16.45 4.90
C ASP A 295 -0.28 -15.41 6.04
N THR A 296 -1.02 -15.67 7.12
CA THR A 296 -1.06 -14.77 8.28
C THR A 296 0.33 -14.56 8.89
N VAL A 297 1.13 -15.62 9.02
CA VAL A 297 2.51 -15.52 9.51
C VAL A 297 3.40 -14.74 8.54
N ILE A 298 3.30 -15.04 7.25
CA ILE A 298 4.09 -14.38 6.19
C ILE A 298 3.77 -12.88 6.14
N LEU A 299 2.50 -12.51 6.20
CA LEU A 299 2.08 -11.11 6.24
C LEU A 299 2.54 -10.42 7.53
N ALA A 300 2.47 -11.07 8.69
CA ALA A 300 3.00 -10.51 9.95
C ALA A 300 4.52 -10.28 9.87
N MET A 301 5.28 -11.19 9.25
CA MET A 301 6.71 -11.00 8.99
C MET A 301 6.98 -9.82 8.05
N ALA A 302 6.17 -9.68 7.00
CA ALA A 302 6.27 -8.56 6.07
C ALA A 302 5.94 -7.23 6.75
N MET A 303 4.93 -7.21 7.65
CA MET A 303 4.57 -6.04 8.45
C MET A 303 5.70 -5.65 9.43
N ALA A 304 6.30 -6.63 10.12
CA ALA A 304 7.46 -6.40 10.97
C ALA A 304 8.64 -5.82 10.17
N ALA A 305 8.91 -6.35 8.96
CA ALA A 305 9.93 -5.83 8.07
C ALA A 305 9.63 -4.39 7.61
N LEU A 306 8.39 -4.07 7.31
CA LEU A 306 7.94 -2.72 6.98
C LEU A 306 8.18 -1.78 8.17
N GLY A 307 7.79 -2.17 9.38
CA GLY A 307 8.03 -1.42 10.60
C GLY A 307 9.52 -1.16 10.84
N LEU A 308 10.38 -2.19 10.73
CA LEU A 308 11.84 -2.08 10.88
C LEU A 308 12.47 -1.05 9.91
N THR A 309 11.87 -0.84 8.74
CA THR A 309 12.34 0.15 7.74
C THR A 309 11.68 1.51 7.86
N THR A 310 10.71 1.67 8.74
CA THR A 310 10.01 2.94 8.96
C THR A 310 10.74 3.76 10.02
N HIS A 311 11.65 4.63 9.56
CA HIS A 311 12.45 5.46 10.42
C HIS A 311 11.91 6.89 10.54
N ARG A 312 12.03 7.47 11.75
CA ARG A 312 11.69 8.88 12.00
C ARG A 312 12.48 9.87 11.14
N SER A 313 13.65 9.47 10.64
CA SER A 313 14.47 10.28 9.73
C SER A 313 13.82 10.48 8.34
N ALA A 314 12.85 9.67 7.95
CA ALA A 314 12.14 9.81 6.67
C ALA A 314 11.44 11.18 6.54
N ILE A 315 10.93 11.73 7.65
CA ILE A 315 10.30 13.07 7.68
C ILE A 315 11.33 14.15 7.35
N GLY A 316 12.53 14.06 7.94
CA GLY A 316 13.60 15.03 7.69
C GLY A 316 14.14 14.96 6.25
N GLN A 317 14.19 13.76 5.66
CA GLN A 317 14.68 13.56 4.30
C GLN A 317 13.72 14.10 3.23
N ALA A 318 12.41 14.05 3.47
CA ALA A 318 11.42 14.51 2.50
C ALA A 318 11.41 16.04 2.34
N GLY A 319 11.71 16.80 3.38
CA GLY A 319 11.61 18.27 3.38
C GLY A 319 10.18 18.77 3.61
N LEU A 320 10.04 20.06 3.97
CA LEU A 320 8.74 20.62 4.38
C LEU A 320 7.71 20.70 3.25
N LYS A 321 8.10 21.13 2.04
CA LYS A 321 7.17 21.31 0.91
C LYS A 321 6.58 19.98 0.43
N PRO A 322 7.37 18.91 0.19
CA PRO A 322 6.85 17.59 -0.15
C PRO A 322 5.96 17.00 0.95
N ILE A 323 6.33 17.15 2.22
CA ILE A 323 5.50 16.70 3.35
C ILE A 323 4.18 17.47 3.40
N ALA A 324 4.18 18.80 3.18
CA ALA A 324 2.96 19.58 3.13
C ALA A 324 2.04 19.17 1.97
N LEU A 325 2.62 18.89 0.79
CA LEU A 325 1.86 18.31 -0.32
C LEU A 325 1.29 16.95 0.06
N GLY A 326 2.10 16.07 0.66
CA GLY A 326 1.64 14.78 1.14
C GLY A 326 0.51 14.86 2.16
N ALA A 327 0.57 15.82 3.10
CA ALA A 327 -0.48 16.08 4.08
C ALA A 327 -1.78 16.53 3.41
N LEU A 328 -1.70 17.41 2.43
CA LEU A 328 -2.86 17.86 1.65
C LEU A 328 -3.49 16.68 0.88
N LEU A 329 -2.67 15.88 0.21
CA LEU A 329 -3.15 14.70 -0.51
C LEU A 329 -3.73 13.65 0.44
N PHE A 330 -3.15 13.46 1.61
CA PHE A 330 -3.66 12.55 2.63
C PHE A 330 -5.01 13.01 3.17
N THR A 331 -5.17 14.31 3.42
CA THR A 331 -6.46 14.91 3.78
C THR A 331 -7.49 14.74 2.67
N TRP A 332 -7.09 14.97 1.41
CA TRP A 332 -7.94 14.69 0.25
C TRP A 332 -8.36 13.22 0.17
N LEU A 333 -7.44 12.29 0.37
CA LEU A 333 -7.73 10.85 0.33
C LEU A 333 -8.74 10.46 1.43
N ILE A 334 -8.66 11.06 2.61
CA ILE A 334 -9.61 10.80 3.70
C ILE A 334 -10.95 11.47 3.40
N VAL A 335 -10.98 12.79 3.24
CA VAL A 335 -12.23 13.56 3.14
C VAL A 335 -12.86 13.37 1.75
N GLY A 336 -12.12 13.60 0.69
CA GLY A 336 -12.57 13.41 -0.69
C GLY A 336 -12.92 11.96 -0.97
N GLY A 337 -12.11 11.02 -0.46
CA GLY A 337 -12.39 9.60 -0.55
C GLY A 337 -13.70 9.21 0.15
N ALA A 338 -13.94 9.70 1.36
CA ALA A 338 -15.20 9.45 2.06
C ALA A 338 -16.41 9.98 1.28
N VAL A 339 -16.30 11.21 0.73
CA VAL A 339 -17.36 11.81 -0.11
C VAL A 339 -17.59 10.99 -1.37
N VAL A 340 -16.54 10.67 -2.14
CA VAL A 340 -16.65 9.91 -3.40
C VAL A 340 -17.25 8.53 -3.15
N ASN A 341 -16.80 7.82 -2.10
CA ASN A 341 -17.35 6.51 -1.75
C ASN A 341 -18.86 6.62 -1.40
N THR A 342 -19.24 7.57 -0.54
CA THR A 342 -20.63 7.74 -0.12
C THR A 342 -21.56 8.14 -1.27
N VAL A 343 -21.09 9.03 -2.16
CA VAL A 343 -21.90 9.49 -3.32
C VAL A 343 -22.08 8.36 -4.32
N LEU A 344 -21.02 7.63 -4.66
CA LEU A 344 -21.11 6.55 -5.65
C LEU A 344 -21.87 5.33 -5.09
N GLU A 345 -21.74 5.01 -3.82
CA GLU A 345 -22.55 3.97 -3.18
C GLU A 345 -24.04 4.28 -3.30
N LYS A 346 -24.46 5.53 -2.97
CA LYS A 346 -25.87 5.97 -3.12
C LYS A 346 -26.35 6.06 -4.56
N ALA A 347 -25.47 6.31 -5.52
CA ALA A 347 -25.83 6.43 -6.92
C ALA A 347 -25.97 5.08 -7.64
N LEU A 348 -25.34 4.03 -7.10
CA LEU A 348 -25.26 2.70 -7.70
C LEU A 348 -26.07 1.64 -6.91
N SER A 349 -26.57 1.98 -5.72
CA SER A 349 -27.55 1.21 -4.93
C SER A 349 -28.96 1.47 -5.43
#